data_b9eaf2dbd136a5a4e3185d2e180368c6
#
_entry.id   b9eaf2dbd136a5a4e3185d2e180368c6
#
_cell.length_a   1.000
_cell.length_b   1.000
_cell.length_c   1.000
_cell.angle_alpha   90.00
_cell.angle_beta   90.00
_cell.angle_gamma   90.00
#
_symmetry.space_group_name_H-M   'P 1'
#
loop_
_entity.id
_entity.type
_entity.pdbx_description
1 polymer ?
#
loop_
_entity_poly.entity_id
_entity_poly.type
_entity_poly.pdbx_seq_one_letter_code
_entity_poly.pdbx_strand_id
1 'polypeptide(L)'
;MTVRCVLATIDLEGLGLDRGGHLLIQHALEGVPVGAEVLVRGNDPSLRVHLGAWARSQGHTVRDGAIVVRGSATSARWSGAERAGGYAPNGAVQHPGPTWGVAARGALVEAGGPTLRFDLEDKDLVWSDLAPRLYAQAAASQWDPNTAVEWDAPFDLPAEVEAAVVQVMTYLVENEQVALIVPARFLGRIHPHFREVLQVLAVQAADEARHMEVFARRAALRGGPLGVSGAGGRASLATLLNEPDFALASFLLSVLGEGTFLNLLGFLEVHAPDPISRSITALARQDEARHVAFGMAHLEHQAALDSALRARLRAAVERRHDALMETVGLNQQVFDALVLLAAGSWQPQAIARGYAAVEQLQHAMDDGRQRRLVRLGFPHDEAKALSALHTRNFM
;
A
#
# COMPACT_ATOMS: atom_id res chain seq x y z
N MET A 1 14.02 -62.71 -1.07
CA MET A 1 12.64 -62.26 -0.73
C MET A 1 12.75 -61.40 0.51
N THR A 2 12.66 -60.08 0.36
CA THR A 2 12.64 -59.15 1.51
C THR A 2 11.27 -59.31 2.16
N VAL A 3 11.24 -59.80 3.41
CA VAL A 3 10.02 -59.84 4.21
C VAL A 3 9.57 -58.37 4.44
N ARG A 4 8.55 -57.95 3.71
CA ARG A 4 7.93 -56.64 3.92
C ARG A 4 7.02 -56.76 5.13
N CYS A 5 7.30 -56.00 6.17
CA CYS A 5 6.52 -56.00 7.41
C CYS A 5 5.52 -54.81 7.38
N VAL A 6 4.28 -55.07 7.71
CA VAL A 6 3.29 -54.04 8.02
C VAL A 6 3.76 -53.29 9.28
N LEU A 7 4.08 -52.00 9.16
CA LEU A 7 4.63 -51.20 10.25
C LEU A 7 3.54 -50.59 11.15
N ALA A 8 2.32 -50.42 10.64
CA ALA A 8 1.21 -49.90 11.41
C ALA A 8 -0.12 -50.54 10.97
N THR A 9 -1.06 -50.63 11.89
CA THR A 9 -2.44 -51.04 11.62
C THR A 9 -3.37 -49.96 12.12
N ILE A 10 -4.33 -49.53 11.29
CA ILE A 10 -5.39 -48.62 11.65
C ILE A 10 -6.75 -49.27 11.47
N ASP A 11 -7.60 -49.15 12.47
CA ASP A 11 -8.97 -49.60 12.40
C ASP A 11 -9.90 -48.38 12.31
N LEU A 12 -10.67 -48.29 11.23
CA LEU A 12 -11.62 -47.25 10.98
C LEU A 12 -12.99 -47.56 11.60
N GLU A 13 -13.15 -48.73 12.19
CA GLU A 13 -14.44 -49.22 12.69
C GLU A 13 -15.54 -49.08 11.60
N GLY A 14 -16.57 -48.29 11.84
CA GLY A 14 -17.62 -47.99 10.86
C GLY A 14 -17.44 -46.68 10.10
N LEU A 15 -16.26 -46.01 10.22
CA LEU A 15 -16.03 -44.73 9.61
C LEU A 15 -15.66 -44.86 8.12
N GLY A 16 -16.55 -44.39 7.24
CA GLY A 16 -16.29 -44.36 5.80
C GLY A 16 -15.24 -43.31 5.42
N LEU A 17 -14.56 -43.51 4.28
CA LEU A 17 -13.58 -42.55 3.75
C LEU A 17 -14.22 -41.20 3.39
N ASP A 18 -15.47 -41.19 2.97
CA ASP A 18 -16.31 -40.03 2.69
C ASP A 18 -16.72 -39.24 3.96
N ARG A 19 -16.54 -39.84 5.12
CA ARG A 19 -16.87 -39.27 6.44
C ARG A 19 -15.63 -38.99 7.32
N GLY A 20 -14.45 -38.95 6.74
CA GLY A 20 -13.22 -38.62 7.46
C GLY A 20 -12.29 -39.78 7.75
N GLY A 21 -12.63 -41.05 7.41
CA GLY A 21 -11.76 -42.18 7.59
C GLY A 21 -10.41 -42.08 6.91
N HIS A 22 -10.33 -41.31 5.81
CA HIS A 22 -9.08 -41.00 5.11
C HIS A 22 -8.08 -40.23 5.98
N LEU A 23 -8.54 -39.39 6.92
CA LEU A 23 -7.66 -38.61 7.81
C LEU A 23 -6.88 -39.54 8.77
N LEU A 24 -7.54 -40.57 9.27
CA LEU A 24 -6.88 -41.56 10.14
C LEU A 24 -5.81 -42.35 9.38
N ILE A 25 -6.09 -42.70 8.12
CA ILE A 25 -5.12 -43.39 7.27
C ILE A 25 -3.94 -42.48 6.96
N GLN A 26 -4.21 -41.23 6.62
CA GLN A 26 -3.17 -40.23 6.35
C GLN A 26 -2.27 -40.02 7.56
N HIS A 27 -2.85 -39.87 8.74
CA HIS A 27 -2.11 -39.73 9.99
C HIS A 27 -1.23 -40.95 10.26
N ALA A 28 -1.74 -42.18 10.07
CA ALA A 28 -0.95 -43.39 10.22
C ALA A 28 0.21 -43.51 9.20
N LEU A 29 -0.02 -43.04 7.96
CA LEU A 29 1.00 -42.98 6.92
C LEU A 29 2.10 -41.98 7.22
N GLU A 30 1.77 -40.81 7.85
CA GLU A 30 2.77 -39.84 8.25
C GLU A 30 3.79 -40.38 9.24
N GLY A 31 3.38 -41.32 10.10
CA GLY A 31 4.23 -41.97 11.10
C GLY A 31 5.16 -43.07 10.57
N VAL A 32 5.08 -43.44 9.29
CA VAL A 32 5.90 -44.52 8.73
C VAL A 32 6.75 -43.98 7.55
N PRO A 33 7.93 -44.62 7.23
CA PRO A 33 8.75 -44.16 6.10
C PRO A 33 8.09 -44.48 4.73
N VAL A 34 8.52 -43.76 3.68
CA VAL A 34 8.12 -44.02 2.28
C VAL A 34 8.45 -45.49 1.91
N GLY A 35 7.51 -46.15 1.26
CA GLY A 35 7.59 -47.59 0.92
C GLY A 35 7.11 -48.50 2.04
N ALA A 36 6.84 -48.02 3.24
CA ALA A 36 6.28 -48.80 4.32
C ALA A 36 4.79 -49.12 4.11
N GLU A 37 4.33 -50.18 4.77
CA GLU A 37 3.00 -50.73 4.64
C GLU A 37 2.16 -50.41 5.90
N VAL A 38 0.93 -49.93 5.68
CA VAL A 38 -0.08 -49.70 6.72
C VAL A 38 -1.30 -50.54 6.41
N LEU A 39 -1.69 -51.41 7.33
CA LEU A 39 -2.90 -52.21 7.21
C LEU A 39 -4.12 -51.37 7.65
N VAL A 40 -5.08 -51.23 6.76
CA VAL A 40 -6.35 -50.53 7.02
C VAL A 40 -7.47 -51.53 7.22
N ARG A 41 -8.14 -51.43 8.35
CA ARG A 41 -9.31 -52.25 8.70
C ARG A 41 -10.53 -51.34 8.88
N GLY A 42 -11.73 -51.88 8.68
CA GLY A 42 -12.98 -51.14 8.90
C GLY A 42 -14.17 -51.98 8.42
N ASN A 43 -15.34 -51.61 8.91
CA ASN A 43 -16.60 -52.32 8.65
C ASN A 43 -17.47 -51.63 7.57
N ASP A 44 -16.99 -50.50 7.00
CA ASP A 44 -17.70 -49.83 5.91
C ASP A 44 -17.67 -50.69 4.64
N PRO A 45 -18.83 -51.07 4.06
CA PRO A 45 -18.90 -51.91 2.87
C PRO A 45 -18.17 -51.36 1.64
N SER A 46 -18.06 -50.02 1.54
CA SER A 46 -17.43 -49.31 0.43
C SER A 46 -15.92 -49.12 0.62
N LEU A 47 -15.36 -49.44 1.79
CA LEU A 47 -13.98 -49.17 2.15
C LEU A 47 -12.99 -49.67 1.09
N ARG A 48 -13.11 -50.89 0.61
CA ARG A 48 -12.17 -51.46 -0.38
C ARG A 48 -12.16 -50.72 -1.72
N VAL A 49 -13.34 -50.24 -2.15
CA VAL A 49 -13.49 -49.50 -3.41
C VAL A 49 -12.89 -48.11 -3.26
N HIS A 50 -13.27 -47.40 -2.20
CA HIS A 50 -12.81 -46.03 -1.95
C HIS A 50 -11.33 -45.97 -1.58
N LEU A 51 -10.80 -46.95 -0.83
CA LEU A 51 -9.40 -47.00 -0.41
C LEU A 51 -8.44 -46.99 -1.60
N GLY A 52 -8.72 -47.82 -2.63
CA GLY A 52 -7.88 -47.87 -3.82
C GLY A 52 -7.92 -46.55 -4.64
N ALA A 53 -9.07 -45.96 -4.77
CA ALA A 53 -9.21 -44.66 -5.49
C ALA A 53 -8.52 -43.51 -4.74
N TRP A 54 -8.76 -43.41 -3.42
CA TRP A 54 -8.13 -42.44 -2.57
C TRP A 54 -6.60 -42.57 -2.54
N ALA A 55 -6.10 -43.79 -2.32
CA ALA A 55 -4.66 -44.05 -2.27
C ALA A 55 -3.97 -43.60 -3.58
N ARG A 56 -4.53 -43.93 -4.74
CA ARG A 56 -3.98 -43.47 -6.04
C ARG A 56 -3.97 -41.96 -6.16
N SER A 57 -5.05 -41.31 -5.74
CA SER A 57 -5.12 -39.82 -5.79
C SER A 57 -4.10 -39.13 -4.88
N GLN A 58 -3.66 -39.85 -3.81
CA GLN A 58 -2.65 -39.36 -2.88
C GLN A 58 -1.22 -39.90 -3.21
N GLY A 59 -1.06 -40.62 -4.33
CA GLY A 59 0.24 -41.19 -4.74
C GLY A 59 0.70 -42.38 -3.92
N HIS A 60 -0.22 -43.03 -3.25
CA HIS A 60 -0.02 -44.28 -2.56
C HIS A 60 -0.47 -45.48 -3.42
N THR A 61 -0.01 -46.68 -3.12
CA THR A 61 -0.50 -47.90 -3.75
C THR A 61 -1.22 -48.78 -2.72
N VAL A 62 -2.22 -49.57 -3.18
CA VAL A 62 -2.94 -50.53 -2.33
C VAL A 62 -2.64 -51.95 -2.77
N ARG A 63 -2.33 -52.80 -1.79
CA ARG A 63 -2.13 -54.24 -1.98
C ARG A 63 -3.21 -54.99 -1.20
N ASP A 64 -3.59 -56.12 -1.75
CA ASP A 64 -4.58 -57.05 -1.15
C ASP A 64 -5.90 -56.35 -0.70
N GLY A 65 -6.20 -55.19 -1.29
CA GLY A 65 -7.42 -54.41 -1.03
C GLY A 65 -7.49 -53.72 0.36
N ALA A 66 -6.43 -53.86 1.18
CA ALA A 66 -6.42 -53.35 2.55
C ALA A 66 -5.06 -52.79 3.02
N ILE A 67 -3.97 -53.06 2.33
CA ILE A 67 -2.62 -52.61 2.71
C ILE A 67 -2.25 -51.38 1.86
N VAL A 68 -2.13 -50.22 2.48
CA VAL A 68 -1.64 -49.03 1.82
C VAL A 68 -0.12 -48.96 1.95
N VAL A 69 0.57 -48.85 0.81
CA VAL A 69 2.00 -48.61 0.75
C VAL A 69 2.24 -47.12 0.59
N ARG A 70 2.96 -46.50 1.53
CA ARG A 70 3.24 -45.06 1.49
C ARG A 70 4.06 -44.70 0.25
N GLY A 71 3.50 -43.86 -0.61
CA GLY A 71 4.20 -43.27 -1.74
C GLY A 71 5.01 -42.04 -1.34
N SER A 72 5.90 -41.59 -2.22
CA SER A 72 6.62 -40.33 -2.04
C SER A 72 5.78 -39.13 -2.53
N ALA A 73 6.02 -37.96 -1.99
CA ALA A 73 5.37 -36.72 -2.45
C ALA A 73 5.63 -36.44 -3.94
N THR A 74 6.79 -36.92 -4.46
CA THR A 74 7.18 -36.72 -5.88
C THR A 74 6.49 -37.68 -6.85
N SER A 75 5.87 -38.75 -6.37
CA SER A 75 5.14 -39.71 -7.21
C SER A 75 3.62 -39.47 -7.22
N ALA A 76 3.16 -38.40 -6.59
CA ALA A 76 1.76 -38.15 -6.30
C ALA A 76 1.27 -36.79 -6.80
N ARG A 77 0.09 -36.38 -6.33
CA ARG A 77 -0.55 -35.10 -6.49
C ARG A 77 0.42 -33.90 -6.35
N TRP A 78 1.42 -34.02 -5.48
CA TRP A 78 2.40 -32.98 -5.19
C TRP A 78 3.65 -33.05 -6.07
N SER A 79 3.64 -33.90 -7.13
CA SER A 79 4.73 -33.92 -8.11
C SER A 79 4.82 -32.55 -8.83
N GLY A 80 6.01 -31.95 -8.83
CA GLY A 80 6.23 -30.61 -9.36
C GLY A 80 5.68 -29.46 -8.50
N ALA A 81 5.21 -29.76 -7.27
CA ALA A 81 4.81 -28.72 -6.34
C ALA A 81 6.02 -27.88 -5.89
N GLU A 82 5.83 -26.58 -5.79
CA GLU A 82 6.85 -25.62 -5.39
C GLU A 82 6.43 -24.86 -4.13
N ARG A 83 7.41 -24.49 -3.31
CA ARG A 83 7.12 -23.65 -2.16
C ARG A 83 7.14 -22.17 -2.58
N ALA A 84 6.04 -21.48 -2.32
CA ALA A 84 5.88 -20.06 -2.64
C ALA A 84 6.73 -19.15 -1.73
N GLY A 85 8.06 -19.31 -1.80
CA GLY A 85 9.00 -18.55 -0.96
C GLY A 85 8.89 -18.89 0.52
N GLY A 86 9.33 -17.97 1.41
CA GLY A 86 9.25 -18.12 2.86
C GLY A 86 8.19 -17.21 3.48
N TYR A 87 7.68 -17.56 4.67
CA TYR A 87 6.66 -16.76 5.37
C TYR A 87 7.13 -15.35 5.73
N ALA A 88 8.35 -15.19 6.22
CA ALA A 88 8.91 -13.91 6.65
C ALA A 88 9.12 -12.93 5.46
N PRO A 89 9.24 -11.62 5.71
CA PRO A 89 9.47 -10.63 4.63
C PRO A 89 10.69 -10.95 3.76
N ASN A 90 11.80 -11.41 4.36
CA ASN A 90 12.99 -11.85 3.63
C ASN A 90 12.80 -13.13 2.81
N GLY A 91 11.67 -13.82 2.97
CA GLY A 91 11.29 -14.97 2.15
C GLY A 91 10.53 -14.60 0.87
N ALA A 92 10.32 -13.30 0.58
CA ALA A 92 9.79 -12.85 -0.70
C ALA A 92 10.83 -13.10 -1.79
N VAL A 93 10.46 -13.90 -2.81
CA VAL A 93 11.32 -14.20 -3.94
C VAL A 93 11.31 -13.07 -4.96
N GLN A 94 12.32 -13.02 -5.84
CA GLN A 94 12.45 -12.00 -6.87
C GLN A 94 11.30 -12.08 -7.89
N HIS A 95 11.05 -13.29 -8.40
CA HIS A 95 10.01 -13.57 -9.40
C HIS A 95 9.12 -14.68 -8.86
N PRO A 96 7.89 -14.40 -8.43
CA PRO A 96 6.92 -15.42 -8.03
C PRO A 96 6.61 -16.35 -9.19
N GLY A 97 6.39 -17.63 -8.89
CA GLY A 97 6.01 -18.62 -9.89
C GLY A 97 4.67 -18.26 -10.55
N PRO A 98 4.52 -18.42 -11.88
CA PRO A 98 3.33 -17.98 -12.61
C PRO A 98 2.04 -18.70 -12.19
N THR A 99 2.16 -19.83 -11.51
CA THR A 99 1.04 -20.64 -10.99
C THR A 99 0.76 -20.39 -9.51
N TRP A 100 1.58 -19.58 -8.83
CA TRP A 100 1.36 -19.28 -7.40
C TRP A 100 0.12 -18.44 -7.15
N GLY A 101 -0.16 -17.49 -8.04
CA GLY A 101 -1.37 -16.66 -7.99
C GLY A 101 -1.60 -16.09 -6.60
N VAL A 102 -2.74 -16.45 -5.98
CA VAL A 102 -3.12 -16.03 -4.62
C VAL A 102 -2.71 -17.03 -3.53
N ALA A 103 -1.87 -18.01 -3.84
CA ALA A 103 -1.37 -18.93 -2.83
C ALA A 103 -0.64 -18.19 -1.71
N ALA A 104 -0.88 -18.59 -0.47
CA ALA A 104 -0.23 -17.98 0.67
C ALA A 104 1.29 -18.11 0.57
N ARG A 105 2.03 -17.01 0.73
CA ARG A 105 3.48 -17.05 0.73
C ARG A 105 4.00 -17.98 1.82
N GLY A 106 4.91 -18.89 1.45
CA GLY A 106 5.40 -19.98 2.30
C GLY A 106 4.61 -21.29 2.19
N ALA A 107 3.47 -21.31 1.51
CA ALA A 107 2.72 -22.53 1.25
C ALA A 107 3.41 -23.41 0.19
N LEU A 108 3.14 -24.71 0.24
CA LEU A 108 3.45 -25.62 -0.86
C LEU A 108 2.31 -25.47 -1.89
N VAL A 109 2.67 -25.12 -3.12
CA VAL A 109 1.70 -24.87 -4.21
C VAL A 109 1.70 -26.07 -5.15
N GLU A 110 0.52 -26.66 -5.36
CA GLU A 110 0.34 -27.77 -6.28
C GLU A 110 0.57 -27.31 -7.73
N ALA A 111 1.27 -28.13 -8.50
CA ALA A 111 1.50 -27.87 -9.92
C ALA A 111 0.17 -27.90 -10.72
N GLY A 112 0.13 -27.18 -11.84
CA GLY A 112 -1.01 -27.23 -12.77
C GLY A 112 -2.20 -26.36 -12.38
N GLY A 113 -2.08 -25.45 -11.41
CA GLY A 113 -3.08 -24.43 -11.11
C GLY A 113 -3.22 -23.40 -12.23
N PRO A 114 -4.28 -22.56 -12.22
CA PRO A 114 -4.45 -21.50 -13.22
C PRO A 114 -3.35 -20.45 -13.08
N THR A 115 -2.88 -19.94 -14.23
CA THR A 115 -1.97 -18.81 -14.27
C THR A 115 -2.76 -17.53 -14.05
N LEU A 116 -2.44 -16.80 -12.97
CA LEU A 116 -2.93 -15.45 -12.73
C LEU A 116 -1.80 -14.46 -13.05
N ARG A 117 -2.11 -13.48 -13.90
CA ARG A 117 -1.13 -12.49 -14.34
C ARG A 117 -1.29 -11.21 -13.55
N PHE A 118 -0.15 -10.64 -13.15
CA PHE A 118 -0.05 -9.34 -12.50
C PHE A 118 1.01 -8.53 -13.25
N ASP A 119 0.76 -7.26 -13.51
CA ASP A 119 1.70 -6.41 -14.26
C ASP A 119 3.01 -6.16 -13.47
N LEU A 120 2.91 -6.18 -12.14
CA LEU A 120 3.99 -5.90 -11.21
C LEU A 120 4.34 -7.20 -10.44
N GLU A 121 5.01 -8.10 -11.15
CA GLU A 121 5.40 -9.43 -10.65
C GLU A 121 6.92 -9.57 -10.39
N ASP A 122 7.66 -8.48 -10.52
CA ASP A 122 9.08 -8.40 -10.16
C ASP A 122 9.23 -7.64 -8.85
N LYS A 123 9.92 -8.25 -7.88
CA LYS A 123 10.18 -7.66 -6.57
C LYS A 123 10.83 -6.28 -6.67
N ASP A 124 11.81 -6.12 -7.55
CA ASP A 124 12.56 -4.88 -7.69
C ASP A 124 11.69 -3.70 -8.16
N LEU A 125 10.58 -3.98 -8.83
CA LEU A 125 9.66 -2.93 -9.29
C LEU A 125 8.75 -2.37 -8.19
N VAL A 126 8.61 -3.06 -7.05
CA VAL A 126 7.59 -2.67 -6.04
C VAL A 126 8.12 -2.64 -4.61
N TRP A 127 9.27 -3.27 -4.34
CA TRP A 127 9.71 -3.55 -2.98
C TRP A 127 10.18 -2.31 -2.22
N SER A 128 10.00 -2.37 -0.92
CA SER A 128 10.62 -1.51 0.08
C SER A 128 10.84 -2.32 1.34
N ASP A 129 12.07 -2.31 1.87
CA ASP A 129 12.40 -3.01 3.11
C ASP A 129 11.71 -2.39 4.33
N LEU A 130 11.24 -1.15 4.22
CA LEU A 130 10.47 -0.48 5.26
C LEU A 130 8.99 -0.86 5.27
N ALA A 131 8.45 -1.47 4.20
CA ALA A 131 7.02 -1.75 4.06
C ALA A 131 6.42 -2.51 5.27
N PRO A 132 7.03 -3.60 5.78
CA PRO A 132 6.47 -4.31 6.93
C PRO A 132 6.39 -3.45 8.20
N ARG A 133 7.41 -2.63 8.44
CA ARG A 133 7.47 -1.74 9.60
C ARG A 133 6.46 -0.61 9.49
N LEU A 134 6.38 0.02 8.33
CA LEU A 134 5.45 1.14 8.10
C LEU A 134 4.00 0.67 8.19
N TYR A 135 3.68 -0.50 7.65
CA TYR A 135 2.36 -1.11 7.84
C TYR A 135 2.04 -1.34 9.32
N ALA A 136 2.97 -1.95 10.08
CA ALA A 136 2.75 -2.20 11.50
C ALA A 136 2.55 -0.91 12.31
N GLN A 137 3.31 0.15 12.00
CA GLN A 137 3.15 1.47 12.61
C GLN A 137 1.79 2.08 12.26
N ALA A 138 1.40 2.06 10.98
CA ALA A 138 0.12 2.59 10.54
C ALA A 138 -1.06 1.84 11.17
N ALA A 139 -1.03 0.50 11.18
CA ALA A 139 -2.09 -0.31 11.78
C ALA A 139 -2.25 -0.06 13.30
N ALA A 140 -1.15 0.24 14.01
CA ALA A 140 -1.17 0.53 15.44
C ALA A 140 -1.60 1.97 15.77
N SER A 141 -1.53 2.90 14.82
CA SER A 141 -1.83 4.32 15.01
C SER A 141 -3.10 4.80 14.30
N GLN A 142 -3.98 3.87 13.89
CA GLN A 142 -5.27 4.23 13.32
C GLN A 142 -6.12 5.02 14.32
N TRP A 143 -6.73 6.09 13.85
CA TRP A 143 -7.59 6.94 14.66
C TRP A 143 -9.00 7.03 14.07
N ASP A 144 -9.99 7.22 14.93
CA ASP A 144 -11.39 7.36 14.54
C ASP A 144 -11.72 8.85 14.38
N PRO A 145 -12.15 9.31 13.18
CA PRO A 145 -12.55 10.68 12.91
C PRO A 145 -13.60 11.25 13.89
N ASN A 146 -14.42 10.40 14.48
CA ASN A 146 -15.49 10.85 15.37
C ASN A 146 -15.02 11.11 16.79
N THR A 147 -13.96 10.44 17.24
CA THR A 147 -13.48 10.49 18.63
C THR A 147 -12.14 11.18 18.80
N ALA A 148 -11.30 11.19 17.75
CA ALA A 148 -9.98 11.82 17.80
C ALA A 148 -10.02 13.35 17.61
N VAL A 149 -11.16 13.89 17.17
CA VAL A 149 -11.35 15.33 16.90
C VAL A 149 -12.51 15.85 17.74
N GLU A 150 -12.27 16.94 18.48
CA GLU A 150 -13.30 17.61 19.26
C GLU A 150 -14.16 18.51 18.35
N TRP A 151 -15.09 17.91 17.59
CA TRP A 151 -15.92 18.60 16.61
C TRP A 151 -16.80 19.70 17.19
N ASP A 152 -17.12 19.63 18.46
CA ASP A 152 -17.92 20.62 19.20
C ASP A 152 -17.07 21.70 19.87
N ALA A 153 -15.73 21.70 19.64
CA ALA A 153 -14.86 22.71 20.20
C ALA A 153 -15.32 24.11 19.77
N PRO A 154 -15.51 25.03 20.72
CA PRO A 154 -16.02 26.38 20.40
C PRO A 154 -14.97 27.21 19.67
N PHE A 155 -15.40 27.86 18.61
CA PHE A 155 -14.64 28.90 17.92
C PHE A 155 -15.57 29.89 17.23
N ASP A 156 -15.09 31.09 17.07
CA ASP A 156 -15.80 32.16 16.33
C ASP A 156 -14.81 32.82 15.38
N LEU A 157 -15.13 32.81 14.08
CA LEU A 157 -14.29 33.33 13.02
C LEU A 157 -15.06 34.38 12.21
N PRO A 158 -14.40 35.46 11.79
CA PRO A 158 -14.94 36.34 10.75
C PRO A 158 -15.28 35.52 9.50
N ALA A 159 -16.34 35.90 8.80
CA ALA A 159 -16.85 35.17 7.64
C ALA A 159 -15.78 34.95 6.54
N GLU A 160 -14.95 35.97 6.32
CA GLU A 160 -13.85 35.92 5.34
C GLU A 160 -12.73 34.97 5.76
N VAL A 161 -12.45 34.84 7.06
CA VAL A 161 -11.46 33.87 7.59
C VAL A 161 -12.01 32.45 7.50
N GLU A 162 -13.30 32.26 7.83
CA GLU A 162 -13.96 30.97 7.63
C GLU A 162 -13.97 30.58 6.16
N ALA A 163 -14.23 31.49 5.23
CA ALA A 163 -14.16 31.25 3.79
C ALA A 163 -12.74 30.80 3.35
N ALA A 164 -11.69 31.38 3.93
CA ALA A 164 -10.32 30.96 3.67
C ALA A 164 -10.03 29.57 4.20
N VAL A 165 -10.52 29.21 5.40
CA VAL A 165 -10.45 27.83 5.92
C VAL A 165 -11.15 26.87 4.97
N VAL A 166 -12.39 27.17 4.55
CA VAL A 166 -13.17 26.34 3.63
C VAL A 166 -12.42 26.14 2.31
N GLN A 167 -11.79 27.20 1.76
CA GLN A 167 -11.01 27.09 0.52
C GLN A 167 -9.81 26.15 0.68
N VAL A 168 -9.05 26.26 1.78
CA VAL A 168 -7.91 25.39 2.04
C VAL A 168 -8.36 23.93 2.26
N MET A 169 -9.41 23.73 3.06
CA MET A 169 -9.95 22.37 3.29
C MET A 169 -10.48 21.74 1.99
N THR A 170 -11.12 22.52 1.11
CA THR A 170 -11.55 22.05 -0.21
C THR A 170 -10.37 21.58 -1.06
N TYR A 171 -9.29 22.35 -1.08
CA TYR A 171 -8.06 21.99 -1.76
C TYR A 171 -7.45 20.72 -1.19
N LEU A 172 -7.41 20.55 0.14
CA LEU A 172 -6.93 19.32 0.77
C LEU A 172 -7.79 18.12 0.34
N VAL A 173 -9.13 18.20 0.38
CA VAL A 173 -10.03 17.14 -0.09
C VAL A 173 -9.70 16.67 -1.52
N GLU A 174 -9.46 17.62 -2.44
CA GLU A 174 -9.12 17.29 -3.84
C GLU A 174 -7.79 16.52 -3.93
N ASN A 175 -6.82 16.86 -3.13
CA ASN A 175 -5.52 16.19 -3.10
C ASN A 175 -5.62 14.81 -2.48
N GLU A 176 -6.35 14.64 -1.37
CA GLU A 176 -6.56 13.35 -0.73
C GLU A 176 -7.34 12.38 -1.62
N GLN A 177 -8.28 12.87 -2.45
CA GLN A 177 -8.94 12.02 -3.45
C GLN A 177 -7.93 11.40 -4.43
N VAL A 178 -6.94 12.17 -4.87
CA VAL A 178 -5.91 11.66 -5.78
C VAL A 178 -4.91 10.78 -5.05
N ALA A 179 -4.51 11.18 -3.83
CA ALA A 179 -3.62 10.41 -2.97
C ALA A 179 -4.22 9.04 -2.59
N LEU A 180 -5.56 8.94 -2.47
CA LEU A 180 -6.28 7.67 -2.32
C LEU A 180 -6.24 6.83 -3.60
N ILE A 181 -6.56 7.42 -4.76
CA ILE A 181 -6.73 6.69 -6.01
C ILE A 181 -5.37 6.15 -6.52
N VAL A 182 -4.29 6.91 -6.38
CA VAL A 182 -2.97 6.53 -6.91
C VAL A 182 -2.47 5.21 -6.29
N PRO A 183 -2.34 5.02 -4.98
CA PRO A 183 -1.93 3.73 -4.42
C PRO A 183 -2.97 2.64 -4.67
N ALA A 184 -4.28 2.95 -4.57
CA ALA A 184 -5.35 1.98 -4.74
C ALA A 184 -5.34 1.30 -6.12
N ARG A 185 -5.04 2.05 -7.20
CA ARG A 185 -5.00 1.48 -8.57
C ARG A 185 -3.87 0.46 -8.78
N PHE A 186 -2.82 0.48 -7.96
CA PHE A 186 -1.73 -0.48 -8.05
C PHE A 186 -1.99 -1.77 -7.24
N LEU A 187 -2.93 -1.76 -6.29
CA LEU A 187 -3.25 -2.94 -5.47
C LEU A 187 -3.62 -4.16 -6.31
N GLY A 188 -4.40 -3.98 -7.37
CA GLY A 188 -4.78 -5.08 -8.28
C GLY A 188 -3.73 -5.45 -9.32
N ARG A 189 -2.62 -4.70 -9.42
CA ARG A 189 -1.56 -4.91 -10.41
C ARG A 189 -0.31 -5.56 -9.81
N ILE A 190 -0.13 -5.47 -8.49
CA ILE A 190 1.00 -6.05 -7.75
C ILE A 190 0.71 -7.51 -7.42
N HIS A 191 1.68 -8.39 -7.67
CA HIS A 191 1.55 -9.81 -7.36
C HIS A 191 1.35 -10.02 -5.84
N PRO A 192 0.35 -10.84 -5.41
CA PRO A 192 0.02 -11.05 -3.98
C PRO A 192 1.16 -11.59 -3.13
N HIS A 193 2.19 -12.15 -3.75
CA HIS A 193 3.41 -12.57 -3.08
C HIS A 193 4.12 -11.41 -2.36
N PHE A 194 3.98 -10.18 -2.84
CA PHE A 194 4.54 -8.96 -2.24
C PHE A 194 3.55 -8.32 -1.26
N ARG A 195 2.99 -9.13 -0.36
CA ARG A 195 1.92 -8.75 0.56
C ARG A 195 2.26 -7.53 1.43
N GLU A 196 3.52 -7.31 1.80
CA GLU A 196 3.95 -6.18 2.62
C GLU A 196 3.74 -4.84 1.89
N VAL A 197 3.99 -4.84 0.58
CA VAL A 197 3.72 -3.68 -0.28
C VAL A 197 2.21 -3.46 -0.41
N LEU A 198 1.44 -4.53 -0.66
CA LEU A 198 -0.02 -4.43 -0.70
C LEU A 198 -0.61 -3.90 0.61
N GLN A 199 -0.09 -4.36 1.75
CA GLN A 199 -0.56 -3.94 3.07
C GLN A 199 -0.29 -2.45 3.33
N VAL A 200 0.89 -1.94 2.99
CA VAL A 200 1.21 -0.53 3.20
C VAL A 200 0.41 0.37 2.25
N LEU A 201 0.22 -0.02 0.99
CA LEU A 201 -0.60 0.75 0.04
C LEU A 201 -2.09 0.74 0.43
N ALA A 202 -2.60 -0.38 0.95
CA ALA A 202 -3.98 -0.48 1.41
C ALA A 202 -4.25 0.41 2.63
N VAL A 203 -3.31 0.45 3.59
CA VAL A 203 -3.46 1.33 4.76
C VAL A 203 -3.28 2.79 4.38
N GLN A 204 -2.38 3.13 3.45
CA GLN A 204 -2.26 4.47 2.89
C GLN A 204 -3.60 4.91 2.28
N ALA A 205 -4.19 4.13 1.38
CA ALA A 205 -5.49 4.47 0.80
C ALA A 205 -6.60 4.63 1.87
N ALA A 206 -6.56 3.90 2.99
CA ALA A 206 -7.48 4.06 4.10
C ALA A 206 -7.19 5.33 4.91
N ASP A 207 -5.93 5.72 5.07
CA ASP A 207 -5.52 6.97 5.69
C ASP A 207 -6.06 8.16 4.89
N GLU A 208 -5.88 8.17 3.55
CA GLU A 208 -6.39 9.24 2.67
C GLU A 208 -7.92 9.33 2.68
N ALA A 209 -8.63 8.21 2.78
CA ALA A 209 -10.08 8.23 2.93
C ALA A 209 -10.52 8.94 4.22
N ARG A 210 -9.79 8.76 5.33
CA ARG A 210 -10.03 9.47 6.58
C ARG A 210 -9.69 10.96 6.48
N HIS A 211 -8.55 11.31 5.87
CA HIS A 211 -8.15 12.70 5.65
C HIS A 211 -9.21 13.45 4.85
N MET A 212 -9.66 12.85 3.73
CA MET A 212 -10.72 13.39 2.91
C MET A 212 -12.01 13.64 3.72
N GLU A 213 -12.41 12.69 4.57
CA GLU A 213 -13.59 12.79 5.42
C GLU A 213 -13.49 13.98 6.38
N VAL A 214 -12.39 14.10 7.13
CA VAL A 214 -12.24 15.16 8.14
C VAL A 214 -12.08 16.53 7.53
N PHE A 215 -11.39 16.66 6.40
CA PHE A 215 -11.27 17.94 5.69
C PHE A 215 -12.61 18.37 5.10
N ALA A 216 -13.36 17.44 4.48
CA ALA A 216 -14.70 17.73 3.98
C ALA A 216 -15.68 18.13 5.12
N ARG A 217 -15.64 17.40 6.24
CA ARG A 217 -16.45 17.69 7.42
C ARG A 217 -16.14 19.08 7.99
N ARG A 218 -14.83 19.44 8.09
CA ARG A 218 -14.45 20.79 8.53
C ARG A 218 -14.93 21.88 7.56
N ALA A 219 -14.77 21.68 6.26
CA ALA A 219 -15.22 22.61 5.25
C ALA A 219 -16.74 22.88 5.32
N ALA A 220 -17.53 21.84 5.61
CA ALA A 220 -18.99 21.91 5.69
C ALA A 220 -19.53 22.30 7.08
N LEU A 221 -18.68 22.46 8.10
CA LEU A 221 -19.09 22.55 9.52
C LEU A 221 -20.03 23.71 9.82
N ARG A 222 -19.89 24.83 9.11
CA ARG A 222 -20.75 26.03 9.26
C ARG A 222 -21.91 26.07 8.25
N GLY A 223 -22.15 24.97 7.51
CA GLY A 223 -23.31 24.84 6.59
C GLY A 223 -23.20 25.62 5.28
N GLY A 224 -22.03 26.16 4.95
CA GLY A 224 -21.76 26.82 3.66
C GLY A 224 -21.36 25.83 2.56
N PRO A 225 -21.29 26.31 1.29
CA PRO A 225 -20.73 25.52 0.20
C PRO A 225 -19.22 25.33 0.37
N LEU A 226 -18.67 24.29 -0.25
CA LEU A 226 -17.22 24.13 -0.38
C LEU A 226 -16.60 25.27 -1.20
N GLY A 227 -15.27 25.41 -1.14
CA GLY A 227 -14.52 26.38 -1.91
C GLY A 227 -14.50 26.06 -3.41
N VAL A 228 -13.69 26.80 -4.15
CA VAL A 228 -13.57 26.63 -5.60
C VAL A 228 -12.47 25.63 -5.96
N SER A 229 -12.73 24.84 -7.00
CA SER A 229 -11.78 23.92 -7.62
C SER A 229 -11.19 24.58 -8.88
N GLY A 230 -9.92 24.96 -8.81
CA GLY A 230 -9.23 25.64 -9.90
C GLY A 230 -8.87 24.69 -11.05
N ALA A 231 -8.91 25.19 -12.30
CA ALA A 231 -8.50 24.40 -13.47
C ALA A 231 -7.03 23.96 -13.37
N GLY A 232 -6.16 24.82 -12.84
CA GLY A 232 -4.75 24.53 -12.63
C GLY A 232 -4.50 23.42 -11.61
N GLY A 233 -5.21 23.45 -10.47
CA GLY A 233 -5.16 22.38 -9.48
C GLY A 233 -5.55 21.03 -10.09
N ARG A 234 -6.69 20.99 -10.80
CA ARG A 234 -7.12 19.76 -11.49
C ARG A 234 -6.14 19.25 -12.54
N ALA A 235 -5.53 20.16 -13.33
CA ALA A 235 -4.49 19.80 -14.30
C ALA A 235 -3.27 19.19 -13.61
N SER A 236 -2.85 19.76 -12.48
CA SER A 236 -1.79 19.23 -11.65
C SER A 236 -2.10 17.80 -11.16
N LEU A 237 -3.27 17.59 -10.55
CA LEU A 237 -3.71 16.29 -10.07
C LEU A 237 -3.86 15.25 -11.18
N ALA A 238 -4.29 15.66 -12.38
CA ALA A 238 -4.38 14.78 -13.54
C ALA A 238 -3.02 14.20 -13.95
N THR A 239 -1.90 14.91 -13.74
CA THR A 239 -0.57 14.38 -14.03
C THR A 239 -0.21 13.18 -13.14
N LEU A 240 -0.70 13.12 -11.90
CA LEU A 240 -0.51 12.00 -10.99
C LEU A 240 -1.43 10.82 -11.36
N LEU A 241 -2.70 11.12 -11.64
CA LEU A 241 -3.69 10.11 -12.03
C LEU A 241 -3.34 9.40 -13.34
N ASN A 242 -2.65 10.10 -14.25
CA ASN A 242 -2.30 9.55 -15.56
C ASN A 242 -0.92 8.86 -15.59
N GLU A 243 -0.12 8.90 -14.51
CA GLU A 243 1.18 8.23 -14.50
C GLU A 243 1.04 6.71 -14.31
N PRO A 244 1.31 5.87 -15.32
CA PRO A 244 1.07 4.44 -15.25
C PRO A 244 2.18 3.63 -14.56
N ASP A 245 3.38 4.21 -14.44
CA ASP A 245 4.54 3.56 -13.84
C ASP A 245 4.49 3.69 -12.32
N PHE A 246 4.69 2.58 -11.60
CA PHE A 246 4.57 2.57 -10.13
C PHE A 246 5.64 3.43 -9.44
N ALA A 247 6.89 3.38 -9.90
CA ALA A 247 7.97 4.16 -9.32
C ALA A 247 7.77 5.67 -9.58
N LEU A 248 7.39 6.04 -10.82
CA LEU A 248 7.13 7.43 -11.16
C LEU A 248 5.89 7.97 -10.43
N ALA A 249 4.83 7.18 -10.30
CA ALA A 249 3.65 7.55 -9.52
C ALA A 249 3.99 7.73 -8.04
N SER A 250 4.77 6.83 -7.45
CA SER A 250 5.25 6.95 -6.07
C SER A 250 6.15 8.17 -5.88
N PHE A 251 6.98 8.48 -6.87
CA PHE A 251 7.83 9.67 -6.84
C PHE A 251 7.00 10.96 -6.87
N LEU A 252 6.09 11.07 -7.83
CA LEU A 252 5.26 12.27 -7.98
C LEU A 252 4.32 12.47 -6.79
N LEU A 253 3.73 11.39 -6.27
CA LEU A 253 2.83 11.46 -5.12
C LEU A 253 3.62 11.62 -3.81
N SER A 254 4.32 10.57 -3.38
CA SER A 254 4.85 10.53 -2.02
C SER A 254 6.09 11.40 -1.82
N VAL A 255 6.98 11.52 -2.82
CA VAL A 255 8.22 12.28 -2.66
C VAL A 255 8.02 13.77 -2.93
N LEU A 256 7.34 14.13 -4.01
CA LEU A 256 7.11 15.53 -4.36
C LEU A 256 5.82 16.07 -3.73
N GLY A 257 4.69 15.41 -3.92
CA GLY A 257 3.38 15.83 -3.41
C GLY A 257 3.29 15.78 -1.89
N GLU A 258 3.11 14.60 -1.30
CA GLU A 258 2.95 14.40 0.15
C GLU A 258 4.15 14.92 0.94
N GLY A 259 5.38 14.78 0.39
CA GLY A 259 6.57 15.37 0.99
C GLY A 259 6.51 16.90 1.10
N THR A 260 5.80 17.58 0.21
CA THR A 260 5.53 19.03 0.27
C THR A 260 4.35 19.31 1.21
N PHE A 261 3.33 18.44 1.20
CA PHE A 261 2.18 18.50 2.10
C PHE A 261 2.56 18.43 3.57
N LEU A 262 3.58 17.69 3.96
CA LEU A 262 4.09 17.72 5.34
C LEU A 262 4.40 19.14 5.84
N ASN A 263 4.93 19.99 4.97
CA ASN A 263 5.18 21.40 5.30
C ASN A 263 3.88 22.20 5.37
N LEU A 264 2.94 21.97 4.44
CA LEU A 264 1.64 22.64 4.42
C LEU A 264 0.82 22.29 5.67
N LEU A 265 0.71 21.00 6.00
CA LEU A 265 -0.02 20.55 7.19
C LEU A 265 0.61 21.10 8.48
N GLY A 266 1.96 21.13 8.55
CA GLY A 266 2.67 21.77 9.66
C GLY A 266 2.42 23.29 9.74
N PHE A 267 2.29 23.97 8.61
CA PHE A 267 1.90 25.37 8.56
C PHE A 267 0.47 25.57 9.09
N LEU A 268 -0.47 24.74 8.67
CA LEU A 268 -1.86 24.79 9.12
C LEU A 268 -2.01 24.43 10.62
N GLU A 269 -1.21 23.51 11.13
CA GLU A 269 -1.16 23.20 12.56
C GLU A 269 -0.82 24.44 13.41
N VAL A 270 0.00 25.35 12.87
CA VAL A 270 0.41 26.58 13.55
C VAL A 270 -0.57 27.74 13.28
N HIS A 271 -0.99 27.92 12.03
CA HIS A 271 -1.68 29.13 11.54
C HIS A 271 -3.18 28.94 11.34
N ALA A 272 -3.73 27.70 11.36
CA ALA A 272 -5.17 27.55 11.28
C ALA A 272 -5.85 28.25 12.49
N PRO A 273 -6.93 29.01 12.25
CA PRO A 273 -7.50 29.90 13.27
C PRO A 273 -8.32 29.15 14.33
N ASP A 274 -8.75 27.94 14.05
CA ASP A 274 -9.61 27.16 14.93
C ASP A 274 -8.96 25.84 15.39
N PRO A 275 -9.37 25.29 16.56
CA PRO A 275 -8.79 24.10 17.14
C PRO A 275 -9.06 22.84 16.32
N ILE A 276 -10.18 22.77 15.61
CA ILE A 276 -10.56 21.60 14.79
C ILE A 276 -9.62 21.48 13.60
N SER A 277 -9.42 22.59 12.85
CA SER A 277 -8.49 22.63 11.72
C SER A 277 -7.06 22.25 12.15
N ARG A 278 -6.59 22.75 13.29
CA ARG A 278 -5.27 22.36 13.84
C ARG A 278 -5.19 20.88 14.19
N SER A 279 -6.23 20.34 14.82
CA SER A 279 -6.27 18.93 15.22
C SER A 279 -6.23 17.98 14.02
N ILE A 280 -7.11 18.20 13.02
CA ILE A 280 -7.18 17.32 11.84
C ILE A 280 -5.90 17.38 11.01
N THR A 281 -5.27 18.56 10.86
CA THR A 281 -4.02 18.68 10.12
C THR A 281 -2.83 18.03 10.86
N ALA A 282 -2.80 18.07 12.19
CA ALA A 282 -1.80 17.38 12.99
C ALA A 282 -1.91 15.83 12.86
N LEU A 283 -3.14 15.31 12.89
CA LEU A 283 -3.41 13.87 12.70
C LEU A 283 -3.01 13.42 11.29
N ALA A 284 -3.47 14.12 10.26
CA ALA A 284 -3.11 13.81 8.87
C ALA A 284 -1.59 13.86 8.66
N ARG A 285 -0.89 14.87 9.18
CA ARG A 285 0.57 14.98 9.04
C ARG A 285 1.34 13.79 9.62
N GLN A 286 0.83 13.16 10.68
CA GLN A 286 1.45 11.95 11.24
C GLN A 286 1.33 10.75 10.28
N ASP A 287 0.18 10.63 9.60
CA ASP A 287 -0.05 9.58 8.62
C ASP A 287 0.80 9.83 7.36
N GLU A 288 0.81 11.05 6.82
CA GLU A 288 1.59 11.46 5.66
C GLU A 288 3.10 11.20 5.80
N ALA A 289 3.65 11.33 6.99
CA ALA A 289 5.06 11.03 7.22
C ALA A 289 5.42 9.57 6.89
N ARG A 290 4.47 8.63 7.05
CA ARG A 290 4.66 7.22 6.70
C ARG A 290 4.57 7.00 5.20
N HIS A 291 3.67 7.70 4.50
CA HIS A 291 3.52 7.63 3.05
C HIS A 291 4.80 8.12 2.36
N VAL A 292 5.32 9.26 2.79
CA VAL A 292 6.61 9.78 2.31
C VAL A 292 7.76 8.81 2.61
N ALA A 293 7.79 8.20 3.79
CA ALA A 293 8.83 7.24 4.15
C ALA A 293 8.78 5.99 3.27
N PHE A 294 7.58 5.49 2.93
CA PHE A 294 7.42 4.37 2.01
C PHE A 294 7.91 4.72 0.60
N GLY A 295 7.43 5.84 0.03
CA GLY A 295 7.83 6.27 -1.31
C GLY A 295 9.34 6.49 -1.43
N MET A 296 9.95 7.14 -0.44
CA MET A 296 11.41 7.33 -0.40
C MET A 296 12.16 6.00 -0.36
N ALA A 297 11.80 5.08 0.54
CA ALA A 297 12.49 3.81 0.69
C ALA A 297 12.31 2.90 -0.54
N HIS A 298 11.13 2.94 -1.19
CA HIS A 298 10.90 2.25 -2.45
C HIS A 298 11.83 2.77 -3.55
N LEU A 299 11.91 4.09 -3.71
CA LEU A 299 12.76 4.69 -4.74
C LEU A 299 14.26 4.55 -4.46
N GLU A 300 14.68 4.56 -3.19
CA GLU A 300 16.05 4.25 -2.80
C GLU A 300 16.43 2.81 -3.14
N HIS A 301 15.51 1.86 -2.90
CA HIS A 301 15.69 0.47 -3.31
C HIS A 301 15.88 0.36 -4.84
N GLN A 302 15.00 0.98 -5.61
CA GLN A 302 15.11 0.99 -7.07
C GLN A 302 16.37 1.71 -7.58
N ALA A 303 16.74 2.86 -6.99
CA ALA A 303 17.91 3.62 -7.40
C ALA A 303 19.23 2.85 -7.19
N ALA A 304 19.25 1.92 -6.22
CA ALA A 304 20.39 1.02 -6.01
C ALA A 304 20.52 -0.05 -7.11
N LEU A 305 19.44 -0.38 -7.81
CA LEU A 305 19.37 -1.43 -8.81
C LEU A 305 19.34 -0.90 -10.25
N ASP A 306 18.67 0.22 -10.48
CA ASP A 306 18.50 0.84 -11.81
C ASP A 306 19.19 2.20 -11.90
N SER A 307 20.33 2.24 -12.56
CA SER A 307 21.08 3.48 -12.81
C SER A 307 20.33 4.47 -13.72
N ALA A 308 19.34 4.03 -14.50
CA ALA A 308 18.52 4.87 -15.37
C ALA A 308 17.36 5.54 -14.64
N LEU A 309 17.04 5.10 -13.40
CA LEU A 309 15.90 5.62 -12.63
C LEU A 309 15.96 7.15 -12.51
N ARG A 310 17.11 7.74 -12.17
CA ARG A 310 17.24 9.20 -12.03
C ARG A 310 16.84 9.96 -13.29
N ALA A 311 17.24 9.46 -14.47
CA ALA A 311 16.85 10.08 -15.74
C ALA A 311 15.34 10.00 -15.96
N ARG A 312 14.71 8.89 -15.58
CA ARG A 312 13.25 8.72 -15.63
C ARG A 312 12.52 9.66 -14.68
N LEU A 313 13.00 9.80 -13.43
CA LEU A 313 12.45 10.72 -12.42
C LEU A 313 12.56 12.18 -12.91
N ARG A 314 13.72 12.58 -13.46
CA ARG A 314 13.91 13.91 -14.07
C ARG A 314 12.88 14.14 -15.16
N ALA A 315 12.79 13.24 -16.13
CA ALA A 315 11.84 13.35 -17.23
C ALA A 315 10.37 13.43 -16.75
N ALA A 316 10.03 12.78 -15.63
CA ALA A 316 8.70 12.89 -15.05
C ALA A 316 8.41 14.30 -14.49
N VAL A 317 9.39 14.93 -13.82
CA VAL A 317 9.25 16.33 -13.35
C VAL A 317 9.11 17.28 -14.54
N GLU A 318 9.94 17.13 -15.56
CA GLU A 318 9.95 17.97 -16.77
C GLU A 318 8.60 17.84 -17.52
N ARG A 319 8.13 16.63 -17.77
CA ARG A 319 6.80 16.39 -18.41
C ARG A 319 5.67 17.01 -17.60
N ARG A 320 5.72 16.87 -16.27
CA ARG A 320 4.73 17.51 -15.40
C ARG A 320 4.77 19.03 -15.51
N HIS A 321 5.96 19.62 -15.46
CA HIS A 321 6.14 21.05 -15.64
C HIS A 321 5.56 21.53 -16.96
N ASP A 322 5.91 20.86 -18.09
CA ASP A 322 5.44 21.23 -19.42
C ASP A 322 3.92 21.13 -19.54
N ALA A 323 3.31 20.10 -18.98
CA ALA A 323 1.86 19.95 -18.94
C ALA A 323 1.14 21.05 -18.15
N LEU A 324 1.84 21.73 -17.24
CA LEU A 324 1.29 22.79 -16.39
C LEU A 324 1.64 24.20 -16.87
N MET A 325 2.55 24.33 -17.84
CA MET A 325 3.04 25.64 -18.33
C MET A 325 1.93 26.51 -18.91
N GLU A 326 0.94 25.94 -19.57
CA GLU A 326 -0.17 26.63 -20.18
C GLU A 326 -1.34 26.87 -19.22
N THR A 327 -1.22 26.42 -17.96
CA THR A 327 -2.30 26.53 -16.98
C THR A 327 -2.21 27.85 -16.24
N VAL A 328 -3.24 28.68 -16.36
CA VAL A 328 -3.31 30.00 -15.71
C VAL A 328 -3.92 29.87 -14.31
N GLY A 329 -3.36 30.62 -13.35
CA GLY A 329 -3.95 30.77 -12.02
C GLY A 329 -3.87 29.55 -11.12
N LEU A 330 -2.75 28.81 -11.22
CA LEU A 330 -2.50 27.66 -10.38
C LEU A 330 -2.60 28.02 -8.89
N ASN A 331 -3.63 27.48 -8.23
CA ASN A 331 -3.85 27.55 -6.78
C ASN A 331 -3.77 28.97 -6.15
N GLN A 332 -4.01 30.04 -6.94
CA GLN A 332 -3.99 31.41 -6.42
C GLN A 332 -4.95 31.60 -5.23
N GLN A 333 -6.14 31.00 -5.31
CA GLN A 333 -7.15 31.07 -4.25
C GLN A 333 -6.66 30.38 -2.97
N VAL A 334 -5.88 29.33 -3.08
CA VAL A 334 -5.29 28.64 -1.93
C VAL A 334 -4.16 29.48 -1.33
N PHE A 335 -3.31 30.07 -2.18
CA PHE A 335 -2.25 30.97 -1.73
C PHE A 335 -2.81 32.14 -0.93
N ASP A 336 -3.80 32.82 -1.47
CA ASP A 336 -4.46 33.97 -0.83
C ASP A 336 -5.13 33.56 0.49
N ALA A 337 -5.80 32.40 0.50
CA ALA A 337 -6.39 31.84 1.71
C ALA A 337 -5.33 31.54 2.79
N LEU A 338 -4.20 30.93 2.46
CA LEU A 338 -3.10 30.70 3.41
C LEU A 338 -2.53 32.00 3.98
N VAL A 339 -2.36 33.02 3.13
CA VAL A 339 -1.95 34.35 3.59
C VAL A 339 -2.94 34.91 4.61
N LEU A 340 -4.24 34.82 4.34
CA LEU A 340 -5.27 35.30 5.24
C LEU A 340 -5.33 34.52 6.56
N LEU A 341 -5.16 33.18 6.51
CA LEU A 341 -5.09 32.36 7.72
C LEU A 341 -3.92 32.78 8.62
N ALA A 342 -2.75 33.01 8.04
CA ALA A 342 -1.58 33.47 8.80
C ALA A 342 -1.67 34.93 9.26
N ALA A 343 -2.39 35.77 8.50
CA ALA A 343 -2.64 37.17 8.85
C ALA A 343 -3.66 37.31 9.99
N GLY A 344 -4.70 36.48 10.00
CA GLY A 344 -5.80 36.54 10.96
C GLY A 344 -6.71 37.77 10.84
N SER A 345 -6.40 38.74 9.96
CA SER A 345 -7.20 39.94 9.71
C SER A 345 -6.79 40.64 8.41
N TRP A 346 -7.67 41.55 7.91
CA TRP A 346 -7.43 42.35 6.70
C TRP A 346 -6.59 43.61 6.93
N GLN A 347 -5.95 43.73 8.10
CA GLN A 347 -5.08 44.90 8.34
C GLN A 347 -3.80 44.80 7.49
N PRO A 348 -3.33 45.89 6.85
CA PRO A 348 -2.16 45.86 5.96
C PRO A 348 -0.91 45.20 6.57
N GLN A 349 -0.61 45.50 7.85
CA GLN A 349 0.54 44.91 8.52
C GLN A 349 0.32 43.43 8.84
N ALA A 350 -0.92 42.98 9.09
CA ALA A 350 -1.24 41.56 9.31
C ALA A 350 -1.09 40.79 8.00
N ILE A 351 -1.63 41.31 6.89
CA ILE A 351 -1.46 40.71 5.55
C ILE A 351 0.02 40.60 5.18
N ALA A 352 0.82 41.67 5.42
CA ALA A 352 2.26 41.61 5.15
C ALA A 352 2.97 40.48 5.95
N ARG A 353 2.60 40.26 7.23
CA ARG A 353 3.12 39.16 8.03
C ARG A 353 2.64 37.81 7.51
N GLY A 354 1.36 37.69 7.15
CA GLY A 354 0.79 36.44 6.58
C GLY A 354 1.47 36.09 5.28
N TYR A 355 1.71 37.06 4.40
CA TYR A 355 2.43 36.85 3.15
C TYR A 355 3.86 36.35 3.39
N ALA A 356 4.60 37.00 4.30
CA ALA A 356 5.95 36.56 4.67
C ALA A 356 5.96 35.14 5.28
N ALA A 357 4.93 34.75 6.04
CA ALA A 357 4.81 33.38 6.56
C ALA A 357 4.60 32.35 5.44
N VAL A 358 3.81 32.67 4.41
CA VAL A 358 3.62 31.78 3.25
C VAL A 358 4.87 31.73 2.39
N GLU A 359 5.64 32.82 2.23
CA GLU A 359 6.96 32.75 1.58
C GLU A 359 7.92 31.82 2.33
N GLN A 360 7.93 31.86 3.66
CA GLN A 360 8.72 30.91 4.47
C GLN A 360 8.26 29.47 4.28
N LEU A 361 6.95 29.22 4.18
CA LEU A 361 6.40 27.91 3.85
C LEU A 361 6.93 27.42 2.49
N GLN A 362 6.89 28.27 1.44
CA GLN A 362 7.40 27.93 0.12
C GLN A 362 8.91 27.58 0.16
N HIS A 363 9.70 28.35 0.90
CA HIS A 363 11.12 28.03 1.10
C HIS A 363 11.32 26.68 1.81
N ALA A 364 10.55 26.40 2.87
CA ALA A 364 10.62 25.10 3.57
C ALA A 364 10.22 23.93 2.67
N MET A 365 9.22 24.11 1.80
CA MET A 365 8.81 23.14 0.79
C MET A 365 9.93 22.88 -0.23
N ASP A 366 10.56 23.93 -0.74
CA ASP A 366 11.66 23.85 -1.70
C ASP A 366 12.87 23.12 -1.08
N ASP A 367 13.30 23.53 0.11
CA ASP A 367 14.38 22.84 0.85
C ASP A 367 14.08 21.37 1.11
N GLY A 368 12.83 21.06 1.46
CA GLY A 368 12.37 19.70 1.68
C GLY A 368 12.49 18.84 0.41
N ARG A 369 12.04 19.35 -0.74
CA ARG A 369 12.16 18.67 -2.04
C ARG A 369 13.61 18.46 -2.43
N GLN A 370 14.44 19.49 -2.33
CA GLN A 370 15.88 19.37 -2.64
C GLN A 370 16.53 18.28 -1.81
N ARG A 371 16.28 18.23 -0.48
CA ARG A 371 16.84 17.17 0.38
C ARG A 371 16.39 15.77 -0.05
N ARG A 372 15.12 15.59 -0.42
CA ARG A 372 14.62 14.30 -0.89
C ARG A 372 15.23 13.91 -2.23
N LEU A 373 15.36 14.84 -3.17
CA LEU A 373 16.03 14.61 -4.46
C LEU A 373 17.50 14.24 -4.29
N VAL A 374 18.25 14.96 -3.44
CA VAL A 374 19.65 14.63 -3.12
C VAL A 374 19.76 13.24 -2.51
N ARG A 375 18.85 12.86 -1.64
CA ARG A 375 18.78 11.53 -1.04
C ARG A 375 18.53 10.42 -2.08
N LEU A 376 17.82 10.73 -3.17
CA LEU A 376 17.65 9.84 -4.33
C LEU A 376 18.84 9.85 -5.30
N GLY A 377 19.95 10.53 -4.94
CA GLY A 377 21.20 10.54 -5.69
C GLY A 377 21.31 11.63 -6.74
N PHE A 378 20.42 12.65 -6.74
CA PHE A 378 20.61 13.82 -7.61
C PHE A 378 21.71 14.73 -7.07
N PRO A 379 22.61 15.27 -7.94
CA PRO A 379 23.50 16.35 -7.56
C PRO A 379 22.75 17.58 -7.03
N HIS A 380 23.34 18.33 -6.12
CA HIS A 380 22.68 19.48 -5.49
C HIS A 380 22.12 20.51 -6.49
N ASP A 381 22.92 20.85 -7.52
CA ASP A 381 22.49 21.84 -8.54
C ASP A 381 21.30 21.31 -9.35
N GLU A 382 21.31 20.02 -9.67
CA GLU A 382 20.22 19.38 -10.37
C GLU A 382 18.95 19.28 -9.48
N ALA A 383 19.10 18.90 -8.22
CA ALA A 383 18.02 18.85 -7.26
C ALA A 383 17.35 20.23 -7.08
N LYS A 384 18.16 21.31 -7.04
CA LYS A 384 17.69 22.68 -7.01
C LYS A 384 16.92 23.07 -8.27
N ALA A 385 17.45 22.74 -9.45
CA ALA A 385 16.78 23.01 -10.72
C ALA A 385 15.45 22.29 -10.85
N LEU A 386 15.39 20.98 -10.50
CA LEU A 386 14.17 20.20 -10.53
C LEU A 386 13.15 20.65 -9.49
N SER A 387 13.59 21.03 -8.29
CA SER A 387 12.70 21.59 -7.27
C SER A 387 12.07 22.91 -7.74
N ALA A 388 12.83 23.76 -8.45
CA ALA A 388 12.32 25.02 -8.99
C ALA A 388 11.20 24.82 -10.03
N LEU A 389 11.26 23.76 -10.85
CA LEU A 389 10.20 23.40 -11.79
C LEU A 389 8.88 23.05 -11.08
N HIS A 390 8.96 22.53 -9.85
CA HIS A 390 7.82 22.08 -9.05
C HIS A 390 7.21 23.22 -8.18
N THR A 391 7.96 24.28 -7.91
CA THR A 391 7.65 25.28 -6.86
C THR A 391 6.42 26.14 -7.14
N ARG A 392 5.95 26.22 -8.38
CA ARG A 392 4.83 27.12 -8.73
C ARG A 392 3.47 26.73 -8.17
N ASN A 393 3.31 25.54 -7.57
CA ASN A 393 2.00 24.94 -7.33
C ASN A 393 1.77 24.35 -5.95
N PHE A 394 2.45 24.66 -4.91
CA PHE A 394 2.26 24.01 -3.59
C PHE A 394 2.24 22.47 -3.58
N MET A 395 2.43 21.82 -4.71
CA MET A 395 2.50 20.36 -4.84
C MET A 395 3.81 19.91 -5.44
#